data_5a5b84a58b1c4c9a4d881b0ca268c902
#
_entry.id   5a5b84a58b1c4c9a4d881b0ca268c902
#
_cell.length_a   1.000
_cell.length_b   1.000
_cell.length_c   1.000
_cell.angle_alpha   90.00
_cell.angle_beta   90.00
_cell.angle_gamma   90.00
#
_symmetry.space_group_name_H-M   'P 1'
#
loop_
_entity.id
_entity.type
_entity.pdbx_description
1 polymer ?
#
loop_
_entity_poly.entity_id
_entity_poly.type
_entity_poly.pdbx_seq_one_letter_code
_entity_poly.pdbx_strand_id
1 'polypeptide(L)'
;MVVIPNQVREELVEHSRAEDPNEACGLVVLRDGVAERYERGRNAAASPYRFELSVDPELWFLEDEGYELAVFHSHLSSPPRPSRTDVENIGLWEGKPYLIYSLHEDVLAAWTIQNGAIQPLAVT
;
A
#
# COMPACT_ATOMS: atom_id res chain seq x y z
N MET A 1 -7.38 -2.56 -12.84
CA MET A 1 -7.54 -3.71 -11.94
C MET A 1 -6.16 -4.17 -11.45
N VAL A 2 -6.08 -4.54 -10.18
CA VAL A 2 -4.85 -5.04 -9.57
C VAL A 2 -5.09 -6.50 -9.17
N VAL A 3 -4.21 -7.39 -9.63
CA VAL A 3 -4.26 -8.81 -9.28
C VAL A 3 -3.23 -9.07 -8.18
N ILE A 4 -3.69 -9.54 -7.03
CA ILE A 4 -2.84 -9.84 -5.88
C ILE A 4 -2.89 -11.34 -5.61
N PRO A 5 -1.87 -12.11 -6.06
CA PRO A 5 -1.82 -13.54 -5.77
C PRO A 5 -1.86 -13.82 -4.25
N ASN A 6 -2.39 -14.96 -3.87
CA ASN A 6 -2.56 -15.32 -2.45
C ASN A 6 -1.27 -15.20 -1.64
N GLN A 7 -0.14 -15.60 -2.21
CA GLN A 7 1.13 -15.52 -1.52
C GLN A 7 1.50 -14.08 -1.16
N VAL A 8 1.30 -13.14 -2.10
CA VAL A 8 1.57 -11.73 -1.85
C VAL A 8 0.59 -11.18 -0.82
N ARG A 9 -0.70 -11.54 -0.96
CA ARG A 9 -1.74 -11.12 0.00
C ARG A 9 -1.39 -11.56 1.41
N GLU A 10 -0.95 -12.81 1.58
CA GLU A 10 -0.55 -13.33 2.90
C GLU A 10 0.61 -12.53 3.49
N GLU A 11 1.57 -12.13 2.68
CA GLU A 11 2.70 -11.30 3.13
C GLU A 11 2.25 -9.92 3.59
N LEU A 12 1.30 -9.29 2.89
CA LEU A 12 0.73 -8.01 3.29
C LEU A 12 0.02 -8.13 4.64
N VAL A 13 -0.80 -9.14 4.80
CA VAL A 13 -1.56 -9.37 6.03
C VAL A 13 -0.62 -9.68 7.20
N GLU A 14 0.36 -10.54 6.99
CA GLU A 14 1.33 -10.90 8.00
C GLU A 14 2.13 -9.67 8.47
N HIS A 15 2.59 -8.85 7.54
CA HIS A 15 3.30 -7.61 7.88
C HIS A 15 2.42 -6.65 8.68
N SER A 16 1.15 -6.52 8.27
CA SER A 16 0.19 -5.67 8.97
C SER A 16 0.01 -6.08 10.41
N ARG A 17 -0.10 -7.38 10.66
CA ARG A 17 -0.24 -7.91 12.02
C ARG A 17 1.02 -7.76 12.84
N ALA A 18 2.18 -7.94 12.22
CA ALA A 18 3.47 -7.83 12.90
C ALA A 18 3.75 -6.40 13.38
N GLU A 19 3.30 -5.39 12.64
CA GLU A 19 3.54 -3.98 12.98
C GLU A 19 2.52 -3.38 13.95
N ASP A 20 1.39 -4.07 14.19
CA ASP A 20 0.39 -3.61 15.16
C ASP A 20 1.07 -3.30 16.51
N PRO A 21 0.90 -2.11 17.12
CA PRO A 21 -0.14 -1.10 16.92
C PRO A 21 0.20 0.03 15.93
N ASN A 22 1.25 -0.09 15.14
CA ASN A 22 1.58 0.90 14.12
C ASN A 22 1.08 0.46 12.76
N GLU A 23 0.88 1.42 11.85
CA GLU A 23 0.57 1.09 10.46
C GLU A 23 1.79 0.45 9.82
N ALA A 24 1.59 -0.68 9.15
CA ALA A 24 2.59 -1.27 8.28
C ALA A 24 2.58 -0.54 6.94
N CYS A 25 3.71 -0.52 6.26
CA CYS A 25 3.78 0.02 4.90
C CYS A 25 4.87 -0.67 4.11
N GLY A 26 4.76 -0.59 2.78
CA GLY A 26 5.71 -1.20 1.87
C GLY A 26 5.36 -0.95 0.42
N LEU A 27 6.10 -1.61 -0.46
CA LEU A 27 5.91 -1.52 -1.91
C LEU A 27 5.41 -2.84 -2.47
N VAL A 28 4.39 -2.76 -3.31
CA VAL A 28 3.96 -3.90 -4.11
C VAL A 28 4.49 -3.70 -5.52
N VAL A 29 5.26 -4.65 -6.01
CA VAL A 29 5.89 -4.58 -7.32
C VAL A 29 4.97 -5.26 -8.32
N LEU A 30 4.46 -4.49 -9.28
CA LEU A 30 3.50 -4.94 -10.28
C LEU A 30 4.14 -5.04 -11.65
N ARG A 31 3.71 -6.05 -12.42
CA ARG A 31 3.95 -6.11 -13.86
C ARG A 31 2.64 -6.41 -14.55
N ASP A 32 2.24 -5.54 -15.47
CA ASP A 32 0.96 -5.68 -16.21
C ASP A 32 -0.23 -5.84 -15.26
N GLY A 33 -0.21 -5.10 -14.14
CA GLY A 33 -1.28 -5.11 -13.15
C GLY A 33 -1.27 -6.28 -12.19
N VAL A 34 -0.30 -7.20 -12.30
CA VAL A 34 -0.18 -8.37 -11.43
C VAL A 34 0.96 -8.19 -10.44
N ALA A 35 0.68 -8.35 -9.16
CA ALA A 35 1.70 -8.26 -8.13
C ALA A 35 2.64 -9.46 -8.20
N GLU A 36 3.93 -9.20 -8.34
CA GLU A 36 4.95 -10.25 -8.35
C GLU A 36 5.55 -10.46 -6.97
N ARG A 37 5.66 -9.39 -6.18
CA ARG A 37 6.21 -9.49 -4.82
C ARG A 37 5.85 -8.27 -3.98
N TYR A 38 5.97 -8.43 -2.67
CA TYR A 38 5.84 -7.37 -1.69
C TYR A 38 7.18 -7.10 -1.03
N GLU A 39 7.59 -5.84 -1.02
CA GLU A 39 8.80 -5.39 -0.34
C GLU A 39 8.39 -4.64 0.93
N ARG A 40 8.67 -5.24 2.09
CA ARG A 40 8.35 -4.60 3.37
C ARG A 40 9.13 -3.31 3.54
N GLY A 41 8.42 -2.25 3.93
CA GLY A 41 9.04 -1.00 4.31
C GLY A 41 9.03 -0.82 5.81
N ARG A 42 9.66 0.25 6.25
CA ARG A 42 9.59 0.69 7.64
C ARG A 42 8.72 1.93 7.69
N ASN A 43 7.80 1.98 8.65
CA ASN A 43 7.03 3.19 8.91
C ASN A 43 7.87 4.12 9.78
N ALA A 44 8.53 5.10 9.16
CA ALA A 44 9.39 6.04 9.87
C ALA A 44 8.61 6.93 10.83
N ALA A 45 7.30 7.09 10.62
CA ALA A 45 6.43 7.84 11.54
C ALA A 45 6.11 7.05 12.81
N ALA A 46 6.24 5.70 12.76
CA ALA A 46 5.92 4.80 13.86
C ALA A 46 4.58 5.16 14.52
N SER A 47 3.54 5.30 13.70
CA SER A 47 2.24 5.81 14.13
C SER A 47 1.11 4.83 13.79
N PRO A 48 0.07 4.72 14.65
CA PRO A 48 -1.13 3.95 14.33
C PRO A 48 -2.08 4.69 13.37
N TYR A 49 -1.78 5.94 13.00
CA TYR A 49 -2.71 6.79 12.23
C TYR A 49 -2.16 7.30 10.91
N ARG A 50 -0.87 7.16 10.67
CA ARG A 50 -0.23 7.59 9.42
C ARG A 50 1.04 6.79 9.17
N PHE A 51 1.57 6.90 7.95
CA PHE A 51 2.83 6.25 7.63
C PHE A 51 3.76 7.18 6.85
N GLU A 52 5.05 6.95 7.02
CA GLU A 52 6.11 7.51 6.19
C GLU A 52 6.95 6.34 5.72
N LEU A 53 6.84 6.02 4.44
CA LEU A 53 7.48 4.84 3.87
C LEU A 53 8.99 5.03 3.77
N SER A 54 9.74 4.14 4.42
CA SER A 54 11.19 4.02 4.27
C SER A 54 11.50 2.64 3.73
N VAL A 55 12.08 2.59 2.53
CA VAL A 55 12.51 1.35 1.86
C VAL A 55 13.91 1.54 1.31
N ASP A 56 14.53 0.43 0.88
CA ASP A 56 15.80 0.45 0.18
C ASP A 56 15.65 1.35 -1.07
N PRO A 57 16.48 2.39 -1.21
CA PRO A 57 16.39 3.30 -2.37
C PRO A 57 16.53 2.60 -3.73
N GLU A 58 17.17 1.45 -3.79
CA GLU A 58 17.33 0.69 -5.04
C GLU A 58 15.99 0.24 -5.61
N LEU A 59 14.97 0.08 -4.77
CA LEU A 59 13.64 -0.36 -5.22
C LEU A 59 12.99 0.66 -6.16
N TRP A 60 13.34 1.93 -6.04
CA TRP A 60 12.79 2.99 -6.89
C TRP A 60 13.17 2.81 -8.37
N PHE A 61 14.29 2.13 -8.64
CA PHE A 61 14.76 1.90 -10.01
C PHE A 61 14.00 0.80 -10.74
N LEU A 62 13.14 0.05 -10.04
CA LEU A 62 12.34 -1.00 -10.68
C LEU A 62 11.41 -0.45 -11.76
N GLU A 63 10.98 0.79 -11.62
CA GLU A 63 10.14 1.42 -12.66
C GLU A 63 10.90 1.56 -13.99
N ASP A 64 12.22 1.74 -13.94
CA ASP A 64 13.06 1.79 -15.14
C ASP A 64 13.20 0.43 -15.80
N GLU A 65 12.89 -0.65 -15.08
CA GLU A 65 12.94 -2.03 -15.58
C GLU A 65 11.58 -2.54 -16.06
N GLY A 66 10.59 -1.65 -16.16
CA GLY A 66 9.26 -1.98 -16.65
C GLY A 66 8.25 -2.41 -15.61
N TYR A 67 8.60 -2.30 -14.33
CA TYR A 67 7.65 -2.55 -13.23
C TYR A 67 6.87 -1.30 -12.89
N GLU A 68 5.69 -1.48 -12.32
CA GLU A 68 4.93 -0.41 -11.69
C GLU A 68 5.01 -0.62 -10.17
N LEU A 69 5.23 0.45 -9.42
CA LEU A 69 5.26 0.39 -7.97
C LEU A 69 3.93 0.89 -7.42
N ALA A 70 3.34 0.11 -6.53
CA ALA A 70 2.17 0.50 -5.76
C ALA A 70 2.59 0.64 -4.31
N VAL A 71 2.02 1.61 -3.60
CA VAL A 71 2.26 1.72 -2.17
C VAL A 71 1.20 0.94 -1.41
N PHE A 72 1.60 0.32 -0.33
CA PHE A 72 0.73 -0.41 0.59
C PHE A 72 0.86 0.14 1.99
N HIS A 73 -0.25 0.27 2.70
CA HIS A 73 -0.23 0.43 4.15
C HIS A 73 -1.46 -0.20 4.79
N SER A 74 -1.38 -0.41 6.11
CA SER A 74 -2.49 -0.97 6.87
C SER A 74 -3.24 0.10 7.64
N HIS A 75 -4.53 -0.11 7.82
CA HIS A 75 -5.35 0.60 8.78
C HIS A 75 -5.68 -0.36 9.93
N LEU A 76 -5.55 0.10 11.17
CA LEU A 76 -5.78 -0.76 12.34
C LEU A 76 -7.26 -0.93 12.64
N SER A 77 -8.00 0.18 12.72
CA SER A 77 -9.41 0.16 13.11
C SER A 77 -10.35 0.79 12.09
N SER A 78 -9.84 1.55 11.14
CA SER A 78 -10.66 2.20 10.11
C SER A 78 -10.84 1.32 8.88
N PRO A 79 -11.85 1.63 8.02
CA PRO A 79 -12.07 0.88 6.78
C PRO A 79 -10.87 0.95 5.83
N PRO A 80 -10.77 0.02 4.86
CA PRO A 80 -9.68 0.04 3.88
C PRO A 80 -9.92 1.10 2.80
N ARG A 81 -10.07 2.32 3.21
CA ARG A 81 -10.33 3.47 2.37
C ARG A 81 -9.36 4.59 2.75
N PRO A 82 -8.82 5.36 1.77
CA PRO A 82 -7.94 6.47 2.09
C PRO A 82 -8.58 7.42 3.09
N SER A 83 -7.85 7.72 4.16
CA SER A 83 -8.26 8.71 5.16
C SER A 83 -7.94 10.11 4.64
N ARG A 84 -8.43 11.12 5.35
CA ARG A 84 -8.07 12.51 5.05
C ARG A 84 -6.55 12.70 5.13
N THR A 85 -5.92 12.11 6.14
CA THR A 85 -4.46 12.15 6.29
C THR A 85 -3.76 11.51 5.10
N ASP A 86 -4.26 10.37 4.60
CA ASP A 86 -3.71 9.71 3.42
C ASP A 86 -3.76 10.62 2.19
N VAL A 87 -4.89 11.28 1.97
CA VAL A 87 -5.07 12.18 0.83
C VAL A 87 -4.13 13.39 0.94
N GLU A 88 -4.02 13.97 2.13
CA GLU A 88 -3.16 15.13 2.35
C GLU A 88 -1.68 14.81 2.18
N ASN A 89 -1.27 13.58 2.45
CA ASN A 89 0.12 13.14 2.40
C ASN A 89 0.44 12.25 1.19
N ILE A 90 -0.37 12.30 0.14
CA ILE A 90 -0.21 11.40 -1.00
C ILE A 90 1.17 11.51 -1.68
N GLY A 91 1.70 12.71 -1.82
CA GLY A 91 3.06 12.94 -2.35
C GLY A 91 3.31 12.24 -3.68
N LEU A 92 4.38 11.46 -3.72
CA LEU A 92 4.84 10.74 -4.92
C LEU A 92 3.88 9.65 -5.40
N TRP A 93 2.92 9.26 -4.56
CA TRP A 93 1.99 8.17 -4.87
C TRP A 93 0.76 8.62 -5.63
N GLU A 94 0.65 9.91 -5.90
CA GLU A 94 -0.49 10.45 -6.64
C GLU A 94 -0.62 9.78 -8.00
N GLY A 95 -1.81 9.28 -8.32
CA GLY A 95 -2.09 8.59 -9.56
C GLY A 95 -1.63 7.14 -9.62
N LYS A 96 -0.87 6.67 -8.64
CA LYS A 96 -0.40 5.27 -8.59
C LYS A 96 -1.37 4.40 -7.80
N PRO A 97 -1.34 3.07 -8.00
CA PRO A 97 -2.15 2.18 -7.17
C PRO A 97 -1.80 2.33 -5.70
N TYR A 98 -2.82 2.44 -4.88
CA TYR A 98 -2.74 2.73 -3.45
C TYR A 98 -3.53 1.65 -2.72
N LEU A 99 -2.82 0.73 -2.05
CA LEU A 99 -3.44 -0.44 -1.43
C LEU A 99 -3.53 -0.26 0.08
N ILE A 100 -4.67 -0.61 0.64
CA ILE A 100 -4.93 -0.52 2.07
C ILE A 100 -5.54 -1.82 2.56
N TYR A 101 -4.96 -2.38 3.63
CA TYR A 101 -5.54 -3.51 4.33
C TYR A 101 -6.05 -3.05 5.69
N SER A 102 -7.33 -3.31 5.97
CA SER A 102 -7.91 -3.05 7.28
C SER A 102 -7.81 -4.30 8.14
N LEU A 103 -7.11 -4.20 9.28
CA LEU A 103 -7.02 -5.31 10.22
C LEU A 103 -8.38 -5.59 10.85
N HIS A 104 -9.14 -4.55 11.15
CA HIS A 104 -10.45 -4.68 11.81
C HIS A 104 -11.46 -5.39 10.91
N GLU A 105 -11.50 -5.03 9.63
CA GLU A 105 -12.47 -5.60 8.69
C GLU A 105 -11.95 -6.82 7.94
N ASP A 106 -10.63 -7.06 7.98
CA ASP A 106 -9.97 -8.12 7.22
C ASP A 106 -10.27 -8.00 5.72
N VAL A 107 -10.10 -6.80 5.18
CA VAL A 107 -10.36 -6.49 3.78
C VAL A 107 -9.19 -5.71 3.18
N LEU A 108 -8.75 -6.13 2.00
CA LEU A 108 -7.77 -5.44 1.19
C LEU A 108 -8.49 -4.70 0.06
N ALA A 109 -8.21 -3.43 -0.11
CA ALA A 109 -8.78 -2.61 -1.17
C ALA A 109 -7.70 -1.82 -1.89
N ALA A 110 -7.97 -1.43 -3.12
CA ALA A 110 -7.07 -0.62 -3.93
C ALA A 110 -7.77 0.63 -4.43
N TRP A 111 -7.01 1.70 -4.55
CA TRP A 111 -7.49 3.04 -4.88
C TRP A 111 -6.48 3.76 -5.75
N THR A 112 -6.92 4.84 -6.39
CA THR A 112 -6.03 5.90 -6.87
C THR A 112 -6.48 7.21 -6.24
N ILE A 113 -5.51 8.07 -5.95
CA ILE A 113 -5.77 9.41 -5.40
C ILE A 113 -5.15 10.40 -6.36
N GLN A 114 -5.97 11.30 -6.91
CA GLN A 114 -5.48 12.30 -7.86
C GLN A 114 -6.24 13.61 -7.68
N ASN A 115 -5.50 14.70 -7.46
CA ASN A 115 -6.08 16.03 -7.22
C ASN A 115 -7.12 16.00 -6.09
N GLY A 116 -6.86 15.21 -5.05
CA GLY A 116 -7.76 15.04 -3.91
C GLY A 116 -8.94 14.11 -4.16
N ALA A 117 -9.12 13.61 -5.39
CA ALA A 117 -10.19 12.68 -5.72
C ALA A 117 -9.76 11.24 -5.50
N ILE A 118 -10.59 10.47 -4.80
CA ILE A 118 -10.38 9.06 -4.49
C ILE A 118 -11.19 8.23 -5.47
N GLN A 119 -10.54 7.30 -6.20
CA GLN A 119 -11.19 6.40 -7.12
C GLN A 119 -10.88 4.95 -6.76
N PRO A 120 -11.88 4.06 -6.69
CA PRO A 120 -11.62 2.66 -6.41
C PRO A 120 -10.99 1.95 -7.59
N LEU A 121 -10.11 1.00 -7.29
CA LEU A 121 -9.57 0.04 -8.26
C LEU A 121 -10.03 -1.35 -7.85
N ALA A 122 -10.42 -2.17 -8.82
CA ALA A 122 -10.77 -3.56 -8.54
C ALA A 122 -9.53 -4.33 -8.09
N VAL A 123 -9.70 -5.20 -7.09
CA VAL A 123 -8.66 -6.09 -6.58
C VAL A 123 -9.16 -7.52 -6.67
N THR A 124 -8.36 -8.40 -7.24
CA THR A 124 -8.68 -9.83 -7.29
C THR A 124 -7.56 -10.69 -6.74
#